data_b50f611227243561d582494240020479
#
_entry.id   b50f611227243561d582494240020479
#
_cell.length_a   1.000
_cell.length_b   1.000
_cell.length_c   1.000
_cell.angle_alpha   90.00
_cell.angle_beta   90.00
_cell.angle_gamma   90.00
#
_symmetry.space_group_name_H-M   'P 1'
#
loop_
_entity.id
_entity.type
_entity.pdbx_description
1 polymer ?
#
loop_
_entity_poly.entity_id
_entity_poly.type
_entity_poly.pdbx_seq_one_letter_code
_entity_poly.pdbx_strand_id
1 'polypeptide(L)'
;DIPKILAKIEQSFKKKTIFISGSAEKYGDLERPKALDFIHTLAYEIIKNNYRIVNGFGWGVGSSVINGALDAIYSRPDKLSEEQLIVRPFPQTVSKGKDIQELWEEYRQRMIPLGGIALFIFGNKQEENNDIVNARGVFREFEIAVQHGLVPIPLPNTGYMSKYIFEQISQDPKKYYGSNEWIYNDLSELTEKDFSVKKTIEVVIKIINKLNK
;
A
#
# COMPACT_ATOMS: atom_id res chain seq x y z
N ASP A 1 -24.18 -20.17 -12.50
CA ASP A 1 -24.39 -18.76 -12.77
C ASP A 1 -23.06 -18.12 -13.16
N ILE A 2 -22.83 -18.00 -14.49
CA ILE A 2 -21.57 -17.53 -15.10
C ILE A 2 -21.12 -16.15 -14.55
N PRO A 3 -21.98 -15.12 -14.43
CA PRO A 3 -21.58 -13.82 -13.90
C PRO A 3 -20.98 -13.90 -12.48
N LYS A 4 -21.52 -14.74 -11.61
CA LYS A 4 -20.99 -14.91 -10.25
C LYS A 4 -19.64 -15.60 -10.24
N ILE A 5 -19.42 -16.54 -11.15
CA ILE A 5 -18.12 -17.22 -11.31
C ILE A 5 -17.08 -16.23 -11.82
N LEU A 6 -17.40 -15.43 -12.84
CA LEU A 6 -16.51 -14.41 -13.39
C LEU A 6 -16.14 -13.35 -12.33
N ALA A 7 -17.11 -12.88 -11.54
CA ALA A 7 -16.85 -11.93 -10.46
C ALA A 7 -15.89 -12.50 -9.39
N LYS A 8 -16.05 -13.79 -9.03
CA LYS A 8 -15.13 -14.45 -8.10
C LYS A 8 -13.71 -14.59 -8.67
N ILE A 9 -13.59 -14.93 -9.96
CA ILE A 9 -12.30 -15.03 -10.64
C ILE A 9 -11.64 -13.66 -10.68
N GLU A 10 -12.38 -12.60 -11.02
CA GLU A 10 -11.87 -11.23 -11.03
C GLU A 10 -11.37 -10.79 -9.65
N GLN A 11 -12.16 -11.02 -8.59
CA GLN A 11 -11.75 -10.72 -7.23
C GLN A 11 -10.51 -11.49 -6.80
N SER A 12 -10.43 -12.78 -7.13
CA SER A 12 -9.25 -13.60 -6.84
C SER A 12 -8.02 -13.08 -7.58
N PHE A 13 -8.16 -12.68 -8.84
CA PHE A 13 -7.08 -12.10 -9.62
C PHE A 13 -6.63 -10.74 -9.07
N LYS A 14 -7.55 -9.86 -8.68
CA LYS A 14 -7.26 -8.56 -8.08
C LYS A 14 -6.51 -8.68 -6.75
N LYS A 15 -6.82 -9.67 -5.91
CA LYS A 15 -6.11 -9.90 -4.64
C LYS A 15 -4.62 -10.24 -4.82
N LYS A 16 -4.21 -10.69 -6.00
CA LYS A 16 -2.80 -10.89 -6.35
C LYS A 16 -2.08 -9.57 -6.68
N THR A 17 -2.79 -8.45 -6.72
CA THR A 17 -2.24 -7.13 -7.00
C THR A 17 -2.38 -6.26 -5.76
N ILE A 18 -1.26 -5.80 -5.23
CA ILE A 18 -1.16 -4.98 -4.04
C ILE A 18 -0.92 -3.53 -4.45
N PHE A 19 -1.87 -2.65 -4.12
CA PHE A 19 -1.65 -1.22 -4.21
C PHE A 19 -0.88 -0.76 -2.99
N ILE A 20 0.31 -0.19 -3.17
CA ILE A 20 1.10 0.38 -2.09
C ILE A 20 0.90 1.89 -2.07
N SER A 21 0.28 2.38 -1.01
CA SER A 21 0.06 3.79 -0.71
C SER A 21 1.00 4.25 0.40
N GLY A 22 1.59 5.41 0.23
CA GLY A 22 2.43 6.04 1.25
C GLY A 22 3.22 7.21 0.71
N SER A 23 3.55 8.11 1.63
CA SER A 23 4.49 9.20 1.40
C SER A 23 5.28 9.43 2.69
N ALA A 24 6.52 9.87 2.59
CA ALA A 24 7.34 10.10 3.77
C ALA A 24 8.34 11.24 3.54
N GLU A 25 8.15 12.31 4.27
CA GLU A 25 9.19 13.32 4.54
C GLU A 25 10.03 12.89 5.75
N LYS A 26 9.36 12.25 6.73
CA LYS A 26 9.97 11.64 7.91
C LYS A 26 9.53 10.20 8.05
N TYR A 27 10.37 9.39 8.67
CA TYR A 27 10.16 7.95 8.82
C TYR A 27 9.91 7.52 10.28
N GLY A 28 9.34 8.43 11.10
CA GLY A 28 9.11 8.19 12.52
C GLY A 28 10.42 8.03 13.28
N ASP A 29 10.50 6.98 14.06
CA ASP A 29 11.71 6.64 14.84
C ASP A 29 12.80 5.92 14.02
N LEU A 30 12.51 5.63 12.74
CA LEU A 30 13.47 4.99 11.85
C LEU A 30 14.44 6.01 11.25
N GLU A 31 15.71 5.68 11.26
CA GLU A 31 16.68 6.37 10.42
C GLU A 31 16.34 6.14 8.94
N ARG A 32 16.53 7.18 8.12
CA ARG A 32 16.21 7.14 6.70
C ARG A 32 16.77 5.90 5.97
N PRO A 33 18.04 5.50 6.13
CA PRO A 33 18.58 4.31 5.45
C PRO A 33 17.81 3.03 5.80
N LYS A 34 17.47 2.83 7.08
CA LYS A 34 16.67 1.68 7.52
C LYS A 34 15.25 1.69 6.99
N ALA A 35 14.64 2.87 6.93
CA ALA A 35 13.30 3.01 6.37
C ALA A 35 13.26 2.71 4.88
N LEU A 36 14.24 3.20 4.11
CA LEU A 36 14.34 2.91 2.68
C LEU A 36 14.62 1.43 2.41
N ASP A 37 15.48 0.80 3.22
CA ASP A 37 15.75 -0.65 3.17
C ASP A 37 14.48 -1.46 3.51
N PHE A 38 13.72 -1.06 4.51
CA PHE A 38 12.44 -1.67 4.82
C PHE A 38 11.47 -1.62 3.64
N ILE A 39 11.29 -0.45 3.02
CA ILE A 39 10.38 -0.28 1.87
C ILE A 39 10.84 -1.13 0.68
N HIS A 40 12.15 -1.13 0.40
CA HIS A 40 12.77 -1.94 -0.63
C HIS A 40 12.50 -3.44 -0.39
N THR A 41 12.83 -3.93 0.81
CA THR A 41 12.67 -5.34 1.17
C THR A 41 11.20 -5.77 1.15
N LEU A 42 10.27 -4.92 1.58
CA LEU A 42 8.85 -5.18 1.52
C LEU A 42 8.38 -5.38 0.07
N ALA A 43 8.75 -4.48 -0.84
CA ALA A 43 8.41 -4.61 -2.26
C ALA A 43 9.08 -5.83 -2.90
N TYR A 44 10.35 -6.09 -2.58
CA TYR A 44 11.07 -7.28 -3.00
C TYR A 44 10.34 -8.58 -2.62
N GLU A 45 9.95 -8.72 -1.35
CA GLU A 45 9.28 -9.92 -0.87
C GLU A 45 7.87 -10.09 -1.47
N ILE A 46 7.12 -9.01 -1.72
CA ILE A 46 5.83 -9.07 -2.40
C ILE A 46 5.99 -9.64 -3.81
N ILE A 47 6.92 -9.12 -4.61
CA ILE A 47 7.18 -9.60 -5.98
C ILE A 47 7.71 -11.03 -5.98
N LYS A 48 8.67 -11.34 -5.09
CA LYS A 48 9.28 -12.66 -4.95
C LYS A 48 8.24 -13.76 -4.62
N ASN A 49 7.18 -13.41 -3.90
CA ASN A 49 6.04 -14.29 -3.63
C ASN A 49 5.01 -14.33 -4.78
N ASN A 50 5.39 -13.86 -5.97
CA ASN A 50 4.59 -13.89 -7.20
C ASN A 50 3.31 -13.03 -7.14
N TYR A 51 3.36 -11.94 -6.37
CA TYR A 51 2.33 -10.91 -6.38
C TYR A 51 2.72 -9.77 -7.31
N ARG A 52 1.77 -8.87 -7.56
CA ARG A 52 1.98 -7.64 -8.36
C ARG A 52 1.88 -6.43 -7.45
N ILE A 53 2.57 -5.37 -7.84
CA ILE A 53 2.53 -4.08 -7.15
C ILE A 53 1.97 -3.02 -8.10
N VAL A 54 1.04 -2.21 -7.59
CA VAL A 54 0.65 -0.92 -8.16
C VAL A 54 1.13 0.17 -7.23
N ASN A 55 1.85 1.16 -7.75
CA ASN A 55 2.37 2.27 -6.95
C ASN A 55 2.25 3.62 -7.68
N GLY A 56 1.77 4.64 -6.96
CA GLY A 56 1.62 6.01 -7.44
C GLY A 56 2.88 6.87 -7.36
N PHE A 57 4.03 6.28 -7.06
CA PHE A 57 5.31 6.98 -6.87
C PHE A 57 5.26 8.05 -5.77
N GLY A 58 4.73 7.71 -4.60
CA GLY A 58 4.66 8.64 -3.47
C GLY A 58 6.03 9.12 -3.01
N TRP A 59 6.09 10.39 -2.61
CA TRP A 59 7.32 11.05 -2.12
C TRP A 59 7.98 10.26 -0.99
N GLY A 60 9.29 10.06 -1.06
CA GLY A 60 10.08 9.35 -0.03
C GLY A 60 9.82 7.83 0.05
N VAL A 61 8.87 7.29 -0.73
CA VAL A 61 8.48 5.88 -0.71
C VAL A 61 8.63 5.24 -2.08
N GLY A 62 8.15 5.89 -3.13
CA GLY A 62 7.97 5.29 -4.45
C GLY A 62 9.24 4.73 -5.09
N SER A 63 10.37 5.43 -4.97
CA SER A 63 11.64 4.95 -5.54
C SER A 63 12.13 3.66 -4.88
N SER A 64 11.98 3.51 -3.56
CA SER A 64 12.37 2.27 -2.87
C SER A 64 11.43 1.11 -3.19
N VAL A 65 10.13 1.37 -3.38
CA VAL A 65 9.19 0.35 -3.88
C VAL A 65 9.59 -0.15 -5.25
N ILE A 66 9.89 0.75 -6.18
CA ILE A 66 10.31 0.39 -7.54
C ILE A 66 11.61 -0.40 -7.52
N ASN A 67 12.62 0.09 -6.79
CA ASN A 67 13.92 -0.56 -6.71
C ASN A 67 13.82 -1.96 -6.12
N GLY A 68 13.05 -2.16 -5.04
CA GLY A 68 12.83 -3.48 -4.44
C GLY A 68 12.09 -4.44 -5.37
N ALA A 69 11.08 -3.94 -6.08
CA ALA A 69 10.36 -4.75 -7.06
C ALA A 69 11.26 -5.19 -8.23
N LEU A 70 12.03 -4.26 -8.81
CA LEU A 70 12.96 -4.57 -9.90
C LEU A 70 14.07 -5.51 -9.44
N ASP A 71 14.62 -5.32 -8.25
CA ASP A 71 15.63 -6.23 -7.69
C ASP A 71 15.09 -7.68 -7.61
N ALA A 72 13.86 -7.88 -7.13
CA ALA A 72 13.24 -9.19 -7.14
C ALA A 72 13.07 -9.76 -8.55
N ILE A 73 12.57 -8.97 -9.51
CA ILE A 73 12.32 -9.37 -10.88
C ILE A 73 13.65 -9.82 -11.54
N TYR A 74 14.69 -9.00 -11.46
CA TYR A 74 15.96 -9.29 -12.09
C TYR A 74 16.81 -10.35 -11.37
N SER A 75 16.51 -10.63 -10.09
CA SER A 75 17.12 -11.77 -9.39
C SER A 75 16.58 -13.12 -9.87
N ARG A 76 15.38 -13.16 -10.47
CA ARG A 76 14.72 -14.40 -10.94
C ARG A 76 13.95 -14.17 -12.25
N PRO A 77 14.62 -13.77 -13.33
CA PRO A 77 13.99 -13.37 -14.59
C PRO A 77 13.30 -14.53 -15.34
N ASP A 78 13.61 -15.77 -14.96
CA ASP A 78 12.95 -16.98 -15.44
C ASP A 78 11.54 -17.21 -14.84
N LYS A 79 11.22 -16.55 -13.72
CA LYS A 79 9.98 -16.75 -12.96
C LYS A 79 9.18 -15.48 -12.74
N LEU A 80 9.81 -14.33 -12.77
CA LEU A 80 9.23 -13.04 -12.47
C LEU A 80 9.35 -12.11 -13.69
N SER A 81 8.45 -11.16 -13.82
CA SER A 81 8.32 -10.30 -14.98
C SER A 81 8.04 -8.85 -14.58
N GLU A 82 8.50 -7.91 -15.41
CA GLU A 82 8.22 -6.47 -15.25
C GLU A 82 6.72 -6.14 -15.25
N GLU A 83 5.88 -7.01 -15.81
CA GLU A 83 4.42 -6.89 -15.76
C GLU A 83 3.85 -6.97 -14.33
N GLN A 84 4.66 -7.43 -13.36
CA GLN A 84 4.29 -7.45 -11.96
C GLN A 84 4.43 -6.08 -11.27
N LEU A 85 5.07 -5.11 -11.94
CA LEU A 85 5.25 -3.75 -11.43
C LEU A 85 4.51 -2.74 -12.29
N ILE A 86 3.44 -2.15 -11.75
CA ILE A 86 2.64 -1.12 -12.39
C ILE A 86 2.92 0.21 -11.70
N VAL A 87 3.68 1.08 -12.35
CA VAL A 87 4.02 2.40 -11.83
C VAL A 87 3.13 3.45 -12.50
N ARG A 88 2.44 4.23 -11.68
CA ARG A 88 1.55 5.30 -12.14
C ARG A 88 1.82 6.60 -11.39
N PRO A 89 2.89 7.34 -11.74
CA PRO A 89 3.22 8.60 -11.09
C PRO A 89 2.10 9.62 -11.25
N PHE A 90 1.81 10.34 -10.17
CA PHE A 90 0.82 11.41 -10.21
C PHE A 90 1.26 12.55 -11.14
N PRO A 91 0.36 13.08 -11.98
CA PRO A 91 0.65 14.25 -12.79
C PRO A 91 1.06 15.44 -11.92
N GLN A 92 2.14 16.14 -12.31
CA GLN A 92 2.65 17.31 -11.59
C GLN A 92 2.16 18.63 -12.20
N THR A 93 1.65 18.56 -13.42
CA THR A 93 1.16 19.74 -14.16
C THR A 93 -0.17 19.42 -14.84
N VAL A 94 -0.97 20.45 -15.03
CA VAL A 94 -2.25 20.36 -15.75
C VAL A 94 -2.30 21.40 -16.88
N SER A 95 -3.11 21.12 -17.89
CA SER A 95 -3.41 22.09 -18.94
C SER A 95 -4.19 23.29 -18.37
N LYS A 96 -4.08 24.46 -19.01
CA LYS A 96 -4.81 25.67 -18.60
C LYS A 96 -6.30 25.39 -18.39
N GLY A 97 -6.83 25.84 -17.25
CA GLY A 97 -8.25 25.72 -16.91
C GLY A 97 -8.69 24.42 -16.23
N LYS A 98 -7.75 23.51 -15.92
CA LYS A 98 -8.03 22.31 -15.10
C LYS A 98 -7.47 22.47 -13.70
N ASP A 99 -8.17 21.90 -12.71
CA ASP A 99 -7.68 21.78 -11.34
C ASP A 99 -6.83 20.51 -11.20
N ILE A 100 -5.64 20.66 -10.63
CA ILE A 100 -4.74 19.53 -10.38
C ILE A 100 -5.32 18.56 -9.34
N GLN A 101 -6.11 19.04 -8.39
CA GLN A 101 -6.73 18.20 -7.37
C GLN A 101 -7.82 17.30 -7.98
N GLU A 102 -8.62 17.84 -8.91
CA GLU A 102 -9.60 17.04 -9.67
C GLU A 102 -8.91 15.98 -10.51
N LEU A 103 -7.81 16.33 -11.17
CA LEU A 103 -7.03 15.37 -11.94
C LEU A 103 -6.44 14.26 -11.06
N TRP A 104 -5.93 14.60 -9.87
CA TRP A 104 -5.43 13.60 -8.93
C TRP A 104 -6.54 12.69 -8.39
N GLU A 105 -7.73 13.22 -8.18
CA GLU A 105 -8.88 12.41 -7.77
C GLU A 105 -9.28 11.42 -8.87
N GLU A 106 -9.42 11.86 -10.12
CA GLU A 106 -9.67 10.97 -11.26
C GLU A 106 -8.58 9.90 -11.40
N TYR A 107 -7.34 10.28 -11.16
CA TYR A 107 -6.18 9.40 -11.27
C TYR A 107 -6.23 8.29 -10.21
N ARG A 108 -6.55 8.64 -8.96
CA ARG A 108 -6.77 7.68 -7.87
C ARG A 108 -7.88 6.69 -8.20
N GLN A 109 -9.02 7.20 -8.68
CA GLN A 109 -10.17 6.38 -9.04
C GLN A 109 -9.89 5.36 -10.15
N ARG A 110 -8.89 5.61 -10.99
CA ARG A 110 -8.45 4.67 -12.05
C ARG A 110 -7.32 3.75 -11.62
N MET A 111 -6.45 4.19 -10.73
CA MET A 111 -5.27 3.45 -10.31
C MET A 111 -5.58 2.44 -9.20
N ILE A 112 -6.26 2.87 -8.14
CA ILE A 112 -6.48 2.06 -6.94
C ILE A 112 -7.27 0.78 -7.22
N PRO A 113 -8.34 0.79 -8.06
CA PRO A 113 -9.10 -0.42 -8.38
C PRO A 113 -8.36 -1.49 -9.19
N LEU A 114 -7.12 -1.22 -9.62
CA LEU A 114 -6.26 -2.24 -10.22
C LEU A 114 -5.82 -3.30 -9.19
N GLY A 115 -5.78 -2.93 -7.91
CA GLY A 115 -5.47 -3.81 -6.79
C GLY A 115 -6.70 -4.47 -6.17
N GLY A 116 -6.47 -5.48 -5.36
CA GLY A 116 -7.47 -6.09 -4.47
C GLY A 116 -7.06 -6.00 -2.99
N ILE A 117 -5.82 -5.59 -2.73
CA ILE A 117 -5.26 -5.32 -1.41
C ILE A 117 -4.63 -3.93 -1.47
N ALA A 118 -4.82 -3.12 -0.43
CA ALA A 118 -4.22 -1.80 -0.30
C ALA A 118 -3.34 -1.75 0.96
N LEU A 119 -2.04 -1.62 0.76
CA LEU A 119 -1.03 -1.54 1.81
C LEU A 119 -0.68 -0.08 2.07
N PHE A 120 -0.80 0.37 3.32
CA PHE A 120 -0.51 1.75 3.72
C PHE A 120 0.71 1.80 4.62
N ILE A 121 1.67 2.66 4.26
CA ILE A 121 2.92 2.85 5.01
C ILE A 121 3.20 4.34 5.20
N PHE A 122 3.64 4.73 6.40
CA PHE A 122 3.91 6.13 6.76
C PHE A 122 2.71 7.06 6.48
N GLY A 123 2.78 7.89 5.47
CA GLY A 123 1.71 8.81 5.07
C GLY A 123 1.85 10.17 5.74
N ASN A 124 3.00 10.82 5.56
CA ASN A 124 3.24 12.19 6.00
C ASN A 124 3.82 13.05 4.88
N LYS A 125 3.73 14.35 5.10
CA LYS A 125 4.29 15.40 4.25
C LYS A 125 4.74 16.58 5.10
N GLN A 126 5.64 17.40 4.56
CA GLN A 126 5.99 18.69 5.13
C GLN A 126 5.07 19.77 4.56
N GLU A 127 4.59 20.67 5.40
CA GLU A 127 3.88 21.89 5.02
C GLU A 127 4.83 23.08 4.90
N GLU A 128 4.35 24.21 4.39
CA GLU A 128 5.15 25.42 4.15
C GLU A 128 5.80 25.98 5.42
N ASN A 129 5.17 25.78 6.58
CA ASN A 129 5.69 26.15 7.90
C ASN A 129 6.73 25.16 8.47
N ASN A 130 7.17 24.19 7.67
CA ASN A 130 8.06 23.08 8.02
C ASN A 130 7.47 22.03 8.98
N ASP A 131 6.19 22.09 9.33
CA ASP A 131 5.55 21.08 10.14
C ASP A 131 5.35 19.78 9.36
N ILE A 132 5.54 18.67 10.05
CA ILE A 132 5.25 17.35 9.50
C ILE A 132 3.84 16.97 9.89
N VAL A 133 3.00 16.79 8.88
CA VAL A 133 1.58 16.47 9.07
C VAL A 133 1.20 15.18 8.34
N ASN A 134 0.10 14.59 8.77
CA ASN A 134 -0.48 13.43 8.08
C ASN A 134 -0.90 13.80 6.65
N ALA A 135 -0.51 12.99 5.68
CA ALA A 135 -0.81 13.21 4.28
C ALA A 135 -2.27 12.85 3.96
N ARG A 136 -3.13 13.86 3.78
CA ARG A 136 -4.56 13.66 3.45
C ARG A 136 -4.78 12.85 2.16
N GLY A 137 -3.85 12.92 1.20
CA GLY A 137 -3.90 12.11 -0.01
C GLY A 137 -3.86 10.60 0.27
N VAL A 138 -3.08 10.16 1.25
CA VAL A 138 -3.01 8.75 1.68
C VAL A 138 -4.34 8.33 2.33
N PHE A 139 -4.96 9.19 3.12
CA PHE A 139 -6.29 8.91 3.67
C PHE A 139 -7.35 8.82 2.57
N ARG A 140 -7.29 9.73 1.57
CA ARG A 140 -8.20 9.65 0.43
C ARG A 140 -8.03 8.35 -0.37
N GLU A 141 -6.82 7.88 -0.52
CA GLU A 141 -6.53 6.59 -1.15
C GLU A 141 -7.10 5.41 -0.34
N PHE A 142 -7.09 5.51 1.00
CA PHE A 142 -7.76 4.54 1.86
C PHE A 142 -9.29 4.52 1.65
N GLU A 143 -9.93 5.69 1.62
CA GLU A 143 -11.38 5.79 1.37
C GLU A 143 -11.75 5.15 0.02
N ILE A 144 -11.01 5.47 -1.04
CA ILE A 144 -11.22 4.91 -2.38
C ILE A 144 -10.98 3.40 -2.38
N ALA A 145 -9.93 2.92 -1.73
CA ALA A 145 -9.64 1.49 -1.63
C ALA A 145 -10.80 0.74 -0.96
N VAL A 146 -11.31 1.24 0.15
CA VAL A 146 -12.47 0.65 0.84
C VAL A 146 -13.73 0.71 -0.02
N GLN A 147 -13.98 1.83 -0.69
CA GLN A 147 -15.12 2.00 -1.61
C GLN A 147 -15.11 0.97 -2.75
N HIS A 148 -13.94 0.63 -3.26
CA HIS A 148 -13.76 -0.37 -4.32
C HIS A 148 -13.55 -1.80 -3.80
N GLY A 149 -13.70 -2.03 -2.49
CA GLY A 149 -13.65 -3.36 -1.88
C GLY A 149 -12.24 -3.95 -1.77
N LEU A 150 -11.18 -3.14 -1.84
CA LEU A 150 -9.83 -3.59 -1.52
C LEU A 150 -9.72 -3.88 -0.03
N VAL A 151 -8.93 -4.90 0.31
CA VAL A 151 -8.62 -5.19 1.71
C VAL A 151 -7.53 -4.25 2.20
N PRO A 152 -7.82 -3.34 3.17
CA PRO A 152 -6.82 -2.40 3.68
C PRO A 152 -5.85 -3.09 4.65
N ILE A 153 -4.57 -2.84 4.47
CA ILE A 153 -3.48 -3.31 5.35
C ILE A 153 -2.64 -2.11 5.77
N PRO A 154 -3.05 -1.34 6.78
CA PRO A 154 -2.23 -0.28 7.33
C PRO A 154 -1.15 -0.87 8.25
N LEU A 155 0.08 -0.36 8.16
CA LEU A 155 1.19 -0.74 9.04
C LEU A 155 1.35 0.28 10.17
N PRO A 156 0.74 0.07 11.36
CA PRO A 156 0.70 1.08 12.42
C PRO A 156 2.09 1.46 12.95
N ASN A 157 3.03 0.52 12.92
CA ASN A 157 4.41 0.75 13.35
C ASN A 157 5.22 1.68 12.42
N THR A 158 4.70 2.03 11.23
CA THR A 158 5.30 3.06 10.38
C THR A 158 4.83 4.47 10.76
N GLY A 159 3.86 4.60 11.65
CA GLY A 159 3.36 5.87 12.17
C GLY A 159 2.47 6.65 11.20
N TYR A 160 2.24 7.92 11.52
CA TYR A 160 1.54 8.92 10.70
C TYR A 160 0.15 8.48 10.21
N MET A 161 -0.17 8.72 8.93
CA MET A 161 -1.49 8.39 8.38
C MET A 161 -1.76 6.88 8.41
N SER A 162 -0.74 6.04 8.24
CA SER A 162 -0.92 4.58 8.33
C SER A 162 -1.39 4.15 9.74
N LYS A 163 -0.81 4.73 10.79
CA LYS A 163 -1.26 4.51 12.17
C LYS A 163 -2.68 5.02 12.38
N TYR A 164 -2.99 6.22 11.89
CA TYR A 164 -4.34 6.79 11.97
C TYR A 164 -5.38 5.90 11.27
N ILE A 165 -5.08 5.37 10.08
CA ILE A 165 -5.96 4.42 9.37
C ILE A 165 -6.18 3.16 10.20
N PHE A 166 -5.13 2.61 10.82
CA PHE A 166 -5.26 1.46 11.71
C PHE A 166 -6.17 1.76 12.90
N GLU A 167 -6.04 2.94 13.53
CA GLU A 167 -6.88 3.40 14.64
C GLU A 167 -8.35 3.57 14.20
N GLN A 168 -8.61 4.03 12.98
CA GLN A 168 -9.98 4.08 12.41
C GLN A 168 -10.56 2.68 12.20
N ILE A 169 -9.77 1.74 11.69
CA ILE A 169 -10.20 0.35 11.49
C ILE A 169 -10.45 -0.33 12.84
N SER A 170 -9.68 -0.02 13.88
CA SER A 170 -9.81 -0.62 15.21
C SER A 170 -11.15 -0.31 15.90
N GLN A 171 -11.86 0.74 15.48
CA GLN A 171 -13.18 1.07 16.00
C GLN A 171 -14.26 0.07 15.57
N ASP A 172 -14.14 -0.50 14.38
CA ASP A 172 -15.03 -1.54 13.85
C ASP A 172 -14.30 -2.39 12.79
N PRO A 173 -13.44 -3.34 13.21
CA PRO A 173 -12.68 -4.18 12.27
C PRO A 173 -13.58 -5.00 11.33
N LYS A 174 -14.77 -5.39 11.82
CA LYS A 174 -15.72 -6.17 11.04
C LYS A 174 -16.24 -5.44 9.82
N LYS A 175 -16.41 -4.13 9.91
CA LYS A 175 -16.82 -3.27 8.79
C LYS A 175 -15.84 -3.38 7.61
N TYR A 176 -14.53 -3.48 7.89
CA TYR A 176 -13.49 -3.48 6.86
C TYR A 176 -13.08 -4.89 6.40
N TYR A 177 -13.14 -5.86 7.29
CA TYR A 177 -12.62 -7.21 7.04
C TYR A 177 -13.70 -8.29 6.93
N GLY A 178 -14.94 -8.00 7.37
CA GLY A 178 -16.02 -8.99 7.35
C GLY A 178 -15.64 -10.25 8.13
N SER A 179 -15.64 -11.40 7.45
CA SER A 179 -15.21 -12.69 8.05
C SER A 179 -13.70 -12.82 8.25
N ASN A 180 -12.91 -11.85 7.77
CA ASN A 180 -11.45 -11.86 7.86
C ASN A 180 -10.92 -11.00 9.02
N GLU A 181 -11.64 -10.88 10.13
CA GLU A 181 -11.21 -10.10 11.32
C GLU A 181 -9.83 -10.53 11.86
N TRP A 182 -9.38 -11.74 11.56
CA TRP A 182 -8.04 -12.21 11.86
C TRP A 182 -6.93 -11.28 11.31
N ILE A 183 -7.21 -10.50 10.24
CA ILE A 183 -6.28 -9.51 9.69
C ILE A 183 -5.98 -8.45 10.74
N TYR A 184 -7.01 -7.95 11.42
CA TYR A 184 -6.85 -6.96 12.49
C TYR A 184 -5.97 -7.51 13.63
N ASN A 185 -6.17 -8.77 14.03
CA ASN A 185 -5.37 -9.40 15.07
C ASN A 185 -3.89 -9.49 14.65
N ASP A 186 -3.63 -9.93 13.41
CA ASP A 186 -2.26 -10.02 12.88
C ASP A 186 -1.61 -8.60 12.79
N LEU A 187 -2.35 -7.57 12.37
CA LEU A 187 -1.84 -6.18 12.33
C LEU A 187 -1.63 -5.58 13.72
N SER A 188 -2.42 -5.99 14.71
CA SER A 188 -2.26 -5.51 16.09
C SER A 188 -0.92 -5.92 16.71
N GLU A 189 -0.31 -7.00 16.22
CA GLU A 189 1.05 -7.40 16.62
C GLU A 189 2.12 -6.36 16.22
N LEU A 190 1.80 -5.44 15.28
CA LEU A 190 2.68 -4.37 14.82
C LEU A 190 2.52 -3.05 15.61
N THR A 191 1.70 -3.02 16.65
CA THR A 191 1.52 -1.84 17.50
C THR A 191 2.58 -1.74 18.60
N GLU A 192 3.44 -2.75 18.77
CA GLU A 192 4.53 -2.76 19.74
C GLU A 192 5.55 -1.64 19.47
N LYS A 193 6.22 -1.18 20.53
CA LYS A 193 7.12 -0.01 20.48
C LYS A 193 8.37 -0.21 19.61
N ASP A 194 8.82 -1.46 19.45
CA ASP A 194 10.04 -1.74 18.70
C ASP A 194 9.74 -2.14 17.26
N PHE A 195 10.13 -1.27 16.33
CA PHE A 195 9.99 -1.56 14.90
C PHE A 195 10.97 -2.68 14.48
N SER A 196 10.42 -3.78 14.02
CA SER A 196 11.17 -4.88 13.41
C SER A 196 10.83 -5.03 11.93
N VAL A 197 11.79 -4.77 11.05
CA VAL A 197 11.66 -4.98 9.59
C VAL A 197 11.20 -6.39 9.29
N LYS A 198 11.89 -7.39 9.86
CA LYS A 198 11.60 -8.81 9.63
C LYS A 198 10.16 -9.16 10.05
N LYS A 199 9.78 -8.84 11.29
CA LYS A 199 8.43 -9.13 11.82
C LYS A 199 7.36 -8.45 10.95
N THR A 200 7.56 -7.19 10.58
CA THR A 200 6.59 -6.44 9.76
C THR A 200 6.37 -7.10 8.40
N ILE A 201 7.44 -7.47 7.72
CA ILE A 201 7.35 -8.13 6.41
C ILE A 201 6.72 -9.52 6.54
N GLU A 202 7.08 -10.31 7.55
CA GLU A 202 6.49 -11.63 7.80
C GLU A 202 4.98 -11.54 8.02
N VAL A 203 4.50 -10.56 8.80
CA VAL A 203 3.06 -10.31 9.02
C VAL A 203 2.37 -9.94 7.72
N VAL A 204 2.91 -9.02 6.94
CA VAL A 204 2.33 -8.61 5.65
C VAL A 204 2.22 -9.78 4.68
N ILE A 205 3.30 -10.52 4.48
CA ILE A 205 3.31 -11.67 3.56
C ILE A 205 2.38 -12.78 4.05
N LYS A 206 2.32 -13.04 5.35
CA LYS A 206 1.35 -13.98 5.96
C LYS A 206 -0.09 -13.59 5.62
N ILE A 207 -0.46 -12.30 5.79
CA ILE A 207 -1.80 -11.80 5.49
C ILE A 207 -2.11 -11.96 4.00
N ILE A 208 -1.22 -11.49 3.13
CA ILE A 208 -1.41 -11.57 1.68
C ILE A 208 -1.58 -13.04 1.22
N ASN A 209 -0.72 -13.93 1.69
CA ASN A 209 -0.80 -15.36 1.37
C ASN A 209 -2.10 -16.00 1.84
N LYS A 210 -2.58 -15.65 3.04
CA LYS A 210 -3.82 -16.20 3.60
C LYS A 210 -5.06 -15.68 2.86
N LEU A 211 -5.03 -14.44 2.35
CA LEU A 211 -6.10 -13.85 1.53
C LEU A 211 -6.19 -14.47 0.12
N ASN A 212 -5.14 -15.16 -0.32
CA ASN A 212 -5.02 -15.74 -1.66
C ASN A 212 -5.06 -17.29 -1.67
N LYS A 213 -5.34 -17.91 -0.53
CA LYS A 213 -5.65 -19.35 -0.43
C LYS A 213 -7.12 -19.59 -0.73
#